data_37d11acc34ffa5867ba7da1c6f3fd2f8
#
_entry.id   37d11acc34ffa5867ba7da1c6f3fd2f8
#
_cell.length_a   1.000
_cell.length_b   1.000
_cell.length_c   1.000
_cell.angle_alpha   90.00
_cell.angle_beta   90.00
_cell.angle_gamma   90.00
#
_symmetry.space_group_name_H-M   'P 1'
#
loop_
_entity.id
_entity.type
_entity.pdbx_description
1 polymer ?
#
loop_
_entity_poly.entity_id
_entity_poly.type
_entity_poly.pdbx_seq_one_letter_code
_entity_poly.pdbx_strand_id
1 'polypeptide(L)' 'IDLIKKNTVGAYGDPAGYEESLYQTESGHFFLYTNGGAESKYTCENITRMSADKKDAWLKANA' A
#
# COMPACT_ATOMS: atom_id res chain seq x y z
N ILE A 1 -6.23 6.24 -13.03
CA ILE A 1 -5.47 5.63 -11.92
C ILE A 1 -5.52 4.11 -12.08
N ASP A 2 -4.37 3.50 -12.19
CA ASP A 2 -4.25 2.06 -12.35
C ASP A 2 -3.69 1.41 -11.07
N LEU A 3 -4.32 0.34 -10.61
CA LEU A 3 -3.80 -0.46 -9.52
C LEU A 3 -2.67 -1.35 -10.06
N ILE A 4 -1.47 -1.17 -9.51
CA ILE A 4 -0.30 -1.97 -9.92
C ILE A 4 -0.25 -3.27 -9.11
N LYS A 5 -0.36 -3.16 -7.78
CA LYS A 5 -0.28 -4.31 -6.90
C LYS A 5 -0.96 -4.01 -5.57
N LYS A 6 -1.60 -5.02 -5.00
CA LYS A 6 -2.20 -4.96 -3.68
C LYS A 6 -1.57 -6.04 -2.79
N ASN A 7 -1.15 -5.66 -1.60
CA ASN A 7 -0.62 -6.58 -0.60
C ASN A 7 -1.53 -6.55 0.62
N THR A 8 -2.00 -7.72 1.04
CA THR A 8 -2.87 -7.85 2.20
C THR A 8 -2.22 -8.78 3.22
N VAL A 9 -2.13 -8.32 4.46
CA VAL A 9 -1.57 -9.09 5.57
C VAL A 9 -2.65 -9.29 6.61
N GLY A 10 -2.86 -10.55 7.03
CA GLY A 10 -3.91 -10.92 7.96
C GLY A 10 -5.25 -11.15 7.29
N ALA A 11 -6.21 -11.63 8.07
CA ALA A 11 -7.58 -11.87 7.60
C ALA A 11 -8.43 -10.62 7.71
N TYR A 12 -9.49 -10.55 6.93
CA TYR A 12 -10.47 -9.47 7.04
C TYR A 12 -11.02 -9.40 8.46
N GLY A 13 -11.00 -8.21 9.04
CA GLY A 13 -11.44 -7.99 10.42
C GLY A 13 -10.38 -8.25 11.49
N ASP A 14 -9.19 -8.71 11.10
CA ASP A 14 -8.07 -8.89 12.03
C ASP A 14 -7.55 -7.52 12.46
N PRO A 15 -7.56 -7.18 13.78
CA PRO A 15 -7.07 -5.87 14.22
C PRO A 15 -5.57 -5.65 13.99
N ALA A 16 -4.80 -6.71 13.82
CA ALA A 16 -3.38 -6.62 13.46
C ALA A 16 -3.14 -6.71 11.95
N GLY A 17 -4.17 -6.99 11.16
CA GLY A 17 -4.09 -7.07 9.71
C GLY A 17 -4.05 -5.70 9.06
N TYR A 18 -3.44 -5.62 7.88
CA TYR A 18 -3.38 -4.38 7.12
C TYR A 18 -3.32 -4.68 5.61
N GLU A 19 -3.54 -3.66 4.80
CA GLU A 19 -3.40 -3.76 3.36
C GLU A 19 -2.68 -2.55 2.79
N GLU A 20 -1.93 -2.80 1.72
CA GLU A 20 -1.19 -1.79 0.98
C GLU A 20 -1.55 -1.92 -0.50
N SER A 21 -1.92 -0.82 -1.14
CA SER A 21 -2.28 -0.82 -2.55
C SER A 21 -1.46 0.23 -3.29
N LEU A 22 -0.72 -0.21 -4.29
CA LEU A 22 0.13 0.66 -5.09
C LEU A 22 -0.62 1.05 -6.37
N TYR A 23 -0.77 2.36 -6.59
CA TYR A 23 -1.45 2.92 -7.75
C TYR A 23 -0.50 3.77 -8.59
N GLN A 24 -0.76 3.80 -9.88
CA GLN A 24 -0.06 4.69 -10.82
C GLN A 24 -1.07 5.59 -11.51
N THR A 25 -0.77 6.90 -11.60
CA THR A 25 -1.59 7.85 -12.34
C THR A 25 -1.13 7.94 -13.79
N GLU A 26 -1.96 8.56 -14.65
CA GLU A 26 -1.63 8.78 -16.05
C GLU A 26 -0.37 9.62 -16.25
N SER A 27 -0.08 10.50 -15.31
CA SER A 27 1.13 11.34 -15.35
C SER A 27 2.39 10.64 -14.87
N GLY A 28 2.30 9.35 -14.52
CA GLY A 28 3.45 8.56 -14.10
C GLY A 28 3.81 8.68 -12.62
N HIS A 29 2.94 9.26 -11.81
CA HIS A 29 3.14 9.33 -10.37
C HIS A 29 2.66 8.06 -9.69
N PHE A 30 3.32 7.71 -8.58
CA PHE A 30 2.98 6.53 -7.81
C PHE A 30 2.46 6.93 -6.43
N PHE A 31 1.40 6.25 -5.99
CA PHE A 31 0.80 6.46 -4.67
C PHE A 31 0.59 5.12 -3.99
N LEU A 32 0.94 5.07 -2.71
CA LEU A 32 0.68 3.90 -1.88
C LEU A 32 -0.46 4.23 -0.91
N TYR A 33 -1.57 3.55 -1.08
CA TYR A 33 -2.70 3.61 -0.17
C TYR A 33 -2.52 2.53 0.89
N THR A 34 -2.62 2.91 2.16
CA THR A 34 -2.46 2.00 3.27
C THR A 34 -3.65 2.09 4.21
N ASN A 35 -4.06 0.95 4.73
CA ASN A 35 -5.17 0.85 5.66
C ASN A 35 -5.01 -0.40 6.50
N GLY A 36 -5.45 -0.37 7.75
CA GLY A 36 -5.36 -1.54 8.61
C GLY A 36 -6.20 -1.42 9.86
N GLY A 37 -6.14 -2.43 10.70
CA GLY A 37 -6.82 -2.48 11.99
C GLY A 37 -6.12 -1.62 13.04
N ALA A 38 -6.77 -1.48 14.20
CA ALA A 38 -6.28 -0.61 15.29
C ALA A 38 -4.93 -1.04 15.86
N GLU A 39 -4.58 -2.31 15.76
CA GLU A 39 -3.33 -2.88 16.27
C GLU A 39 -2.32 -3.16 15.16
N SER A 40 -2.61 -2.75 13.93
CA SER A 40 -1.75 -2.98 12.78
C SER A 40 -0.68 -1.89 12.66
N LYS A 41 0.24 -2.13 11.74
CA LYS A 41 1.24 -1.15 11.31
C LYS A 41 0.60 0.17 10.81
N TYR A 42 -0.60 0.07 10.24
CA TYR A 42 -1.35 1.21 9.73
C TYR A 42 -2.66 1.35 10.50
N THR A 43 -2.67 2.20 11.52
CA THR A 43 -3.84 2.38 12.39
C THR A 43 -4.94 3.22 11.78
N CYS A 44 -4.69 3.88 10.65
CA CYS A 44 -5.68 4.66 9.93
C CYS A 44 -5.35 4.67 8.43
N GLU A 45 -6.33 5.06 7.62
CA GLU A 45 -6.14 5.21 6.19
C GLU A 45 -5.12 6.30 5.89
N ASN A 46 -4.24 6.02 4.93
CA ASN A 46 -3.23 6.98 4.51
C ASN A 46 -2.89 6.78 3.04
N ILE A 47 -2.55 7.89 2.36
CA ILE A 47 -2.08 7.87 0.98
C ILE A 47 -0.73 8.57 0.97
N THR A 48 0.30 7.85 0.52
CA THR A 48 1.67 8.37 0.47
C THR A 48 2.15 8.40 -0.96
N ARG A 49 2.65 9.56 -1.40
CA ARG A 49 3.28 9.67 -2.71
C ARG A 49 4.65 8.99 -2.69
N MET A 50 4.93 8.18 -3.70
CA MET A 50 6.19 7.45 -3.81
C MET A 50 6.98 7.88 -5.04
N SER A 51 8.29 7.98 -4.90
CA SER A 51 9.19 8.12 -6.05
C SER A 51 9.34 6.77 -6.76
N ALA A 52 9.89 6.78 -7.98
CA ALA A 52 10.14 5.54 -8.72
C ALA A 52 11.06 4.59 -7.95
N ASP A 53 12.07 5.11 -7.26
CA ASP A 53 12.99 4.30 -6.47
C ASP A 53 12.29 3.62 -5.30
N LYS A 54 11.43 4.36 -4.60
CA LYS A 54 10.65 3.80 -3.49
C LYS A 54 9.63 2.79 -3.98
N LYS A 55 8.99 3.05 -5.12
CA LYS A 55 8.06 2.13 -5.75
C LYS A 55 8.76 0.81 -6.09
N ASP A 56 9.93 0.87 -6.69
CA ASP A 56 10.70 -0.31 -7.04
C ASP A 56 11.11 -1.11 -5.79
N ALA A 57 11.55 -0.42 -4.73
CA ALA A 57 11.91 -1.06 -3.47
C ALA A 57 10.70 -1.76 -2.84
N TRP A 58 9.53 -1.11 -2.87
CA TRP A 58 8.30 -1.69 -2.33
C TRP A 58 7.88 -2.94 -3.12
N LEU A 59 7.92 -2.87 -4.44
CA LEU A 59 7.57 -4.01 -5.31
C LEU A 59 8.51 -5.19 -5.07
N LYS A 60 9.81 -4.92 -4.91
CA LYS A 60 10.80 -5.95 -4.63
C LYS A 60 10.56 -6.61 -3.27
N ALA A 61 10.21 -5.82 -2.27
CA ALA A 61 9.94 -6.31 -0.92
C ALA A 61 8.66 -7.13 -0.84
N ASN A 62 7.70 -6.89 -1.73
CA ASN A 62 6.38 -7.54 -1.75
C ASN A 62 6.18 -8.45 -2.97
N ALA A 63 7.25 -8.81 -3.62
CA ALA A 63 7.20 -9.68 -4.79
C ALA A 63 6.81 -11.11 -4.42
#